data_55d985d0149ff6a82239169e71c60022
#
_entry.id   55d985d0149ff6a82239169e71c60022
#
_cell.length_a   1.000
_cell.length_b   1.000
_cell.length_c   1.000
_cell.angle_alpha   90.00
_cell.angle_beta   90.00
_cell.angle_gamma   90.00
#
_symmetry.space_group_name_H-M   'P 1'
#
loop_
_entity.id
_entity.type
_entity.pdbx_description
1 polymer ?
#
loop_
_entity_poly.entity_id
_entity_poly.type
_entity_poly.pdbx_seq_one_letter_code
_entity_poly.pdbx_strand_id
1 'polypeptide(L)'
;ASNTRSLERNLHEIPDDSFIYHCSRNDFSRWFFARTEIMLASKMRPIRDDDFTSVEKHRQYLISLIQARRRRRQKGVVVDFESGVFDSDTEFFKIGKGSLGGKARGLAFVSNLLQRLPEIHKKFESVDLLIPQTLVITTDGFDAFVEENNLKGLAKTDAPDKEIAEAFRQA
;
A
#
# COMPACT_ATOMS: atom_id res chain seq x y z
N ALA A 1 4.78 19.89 8.33
CA ALA A 1 4.06 18.72 7.86
C ALA A 1 3.27 18.07 9.00
N SER A 2 2.03 17.67 8.75
CA SER A 2 1.15 17.04 9.75
C SER A 2 1.39 15.53 9.87
N ASN A 3 1.75 14.88 8.78
CA ASN A 3 2.02 13.44 8.71
C ASN A 3 3.15 13.12 7.72
N THR A 4 3.54 11.84 7.63
CA THR A 4 4.64 11.35 6.78
C THR A 4 4.41 11.64 5.29
N ARG A 5 3.16 11.51 4.80
CA ARG A 5 2.80 11.76 3.40
C ARG A 5 2.88 13.26 3.08
N SER A 6 2.42 14.13 3.99
CA SER A 6 2.57 15.57 3.81
C SER A 6 4.02 16.03 3.89
N LEU A 7 4.85 15.37 4.70
CA LEU A 7 6.28 15.65 4.73
C LEU A 7 6.95 15.26 3.41
N GLU A 8 6.66 14.07 2.89
CA GLU A 8 7.19 13.63 1.59
C GLU A 8 6.86 14.61 0.47
N ARG A 9 5.59 15.02 0.35
CA ARG A 9 5.18 16.03 -0.63
C ARG A 9 5.94 17.35 -0.44
N ASN A 10 6.01 17.85 0.78
CA ASN A 10 6.73 19.10 1.07
C ASN A 10 8.23 18.98 0.73
N LEU A 11 8.85 17.80 0.92
CA LEU A 11 10.25 17.59 0.55
C LEU A 11 10.49 17.75 -0.95
N HIS A 12 9.52 17.50 -1.81
CA HIS A 12 9.63 17.77 -3.24
C HIS A 12 9.56 19.28 -3.58
N GLU A 13 8.91 20.06 -2.76
CA GLU A 13 8.55 21.45 -3.07
C GLU A 13 9.42 22.48 -2.36
N ILE A 14 10.04 22.16 -1.20
CA ILE A 14 10.81 23.14 -0.42
C ILE A 14 12.08 23.57 -1.16
N PRO A 15 12.49 24.88 -1.07
CA PRO A 15 13.74 25.37 -1.61
C PRO A 15 14.96 24.65 -1.01
N ASP A 16 16.04 24.56 -1.79
CA ASP A 16 17.27 23.88 -1.39
C ASP A 16 17.87 24.44 -0.10
N ASP A 17 17.90 25.76 0.05
CA ASP A 17 18.41 26.42 1.26
C ASP A 17 17.64 25.99 2.51
N SER A 18 16.31 25.90 2.40
CA SER A 18 15.46 25.42 3.49
C SER A 18 15.71 23.94 3.79
N PHE A 19 15.87 23.12 2.74
CA PHE A 19 16.19 21.70 2.89
C PHE A 19 17.52 21.51 3.63
N ILE A 20 18.61 22.18 3.18
CA ILE A 20 19.94 22.13 3.78
C ILE A 20 19.89 22.60 5.24
N TYR A 21 19.18 23.70 5.51
CA TYR A 21 19.02 24.22 6.87
C TYR A 21 18.43 23.17 7.81
N HIS A 22 17.38 22.46 7.41
CA HIS A 22 16.77 21.43 8.23
C HIS A 22 17.60 20.14 8.33
N CYS A 23 18.34 19.78 7.28
CA CYS A 23 19.26 18.64 7.30
C CYS A 23 20.41 18.88 8.29
N SER A 24 21.07 20.04 8.21
CA SER A 24 22.22 20.38 9.08
C SER A 24 21.88 20.38 10.57
N ARG A 25 20.62 20.66 10.92
CA ARG A 25 20.10 20.65 12.29
C ARG A 25 19.53 19.31 12.73
N ASN A 26 19.49 18.29 11.86
CA ASN A 26 18.82 17.00 12.10
C ASN A 26 17.31 17.16 12.40
N ASP A 27 16.64 18.18 11.86
CA ASP A 27 15.25 18.45 12.16
C ASP A 27 14.32 17.35 11.64
N PHE A 28 14.63 16.76 10.47
CA PHE A 28 13.87 15.62 9.94
C PHE A 28 13.96 14.40 10.86
N SER A 29 15.15 14.04 11.34
CA SER A 29 15.33 12.95 12.29
C SER A 29 14.56 13.20 13.59
N ARG A 30 14.63 14.42 14.15
CA ARG A 30 13.87 14.81 15.35
C ARG A 30 12.36 14.73 15.11
N TRP A 31 11.90 15.18 13.94
CA TRP A 31 10.49 15.14 13.57
C TRP A 31 9.94 13.71 13.49
N PHE A 32 10.71 12.77 12.93
CA PHE A 32 10.37 11.35 12.91
C PHE A 32 10.41 10.73 14.30
N PHE A 33 11.41 11.07 15.10
CA PHE A 33 11.50 10.57 16.47
C PHE A 33 10.30 10.99 17.32
N ALA A 34 9.87 12.25 17.24
CA ALA A 34 8.69 12.77 17.93
C ALA A 34 7.38 12.08 17.52
N ARG A 35 7.37 11.36 16.39
CA ARG A 35 6.23 10.59 15.87
C ARG A 35 6.40 9.08 16.04
N THR A 36 7.30 8.66 16.92
CA THR A 36 7.60 7.25 17.19
C THR A 36 8.10 6.46 15.98
N GLU A 37 8.53 7.13 14.91
CA GLU A 37 9.17 6.53 13.74
C GLU A 37 10.68 6.33 13.99
N ILE A 38 11.01 5.61 15.07
CA ILE A 38 12.38 5.50 15.61
C ILE A 38 13.35 4.94 14.57
N MET A 39 12.96 3.94 13.80
CA MET A 39 13.80 3.33 12.77
C MET A 39 14.18 4.32 11.66
N LEU A 40 13.24 5.17 11.24
CA LEU A 40 13.49 6.22 10.26
C LEU A 40 14.41 7.31 10.83
N ALA A 41 14.08 7.75 12.02
CA ALA A 41 14.89 8.74 12.75
C ALA A 41 16.35 8.28 12.92
N SER A 42 16.56 7.02 13.30
CA SER A 42 17.89 6.44 13.48
C SER A 42 18.69 6.35 12.17
N LYS A 43 18.01 6.04 11.06
CA LYS A 43 18.65 5.99 9.74
C LYS A 43 19.05 7.38 9.22
N MET A 44 18.20 8.39 9.48
CA MET A 44 18.44 9.76 9.01
C MET A 44 19.45 10.51 9.86
N ARG A 45 19.54 10.21 11.16
CA ARG A 45 20.37 10.96 12.12
C ARG A 45 21.85 11.06 11.77
N PRO A 46 22.54 10.00 11.30
CA PRO A 46 23.97 10.07 10.95
C PRO A 46 24.24 10.76 9.62
N ILE A 47 23.24 10.98 8.78
CA ILE A 47 23.40 11.47 7.42
C ILE A 47 23.74 12.95 7.42
N ARG A 48 24.70 13.33 6.55
CA ARG A 48 25.17 14.71 6.35
C ARG A 48 25.08 15.09 4.89
N ASP A 49 25.05 16.39 4.61
CA ASP A 49 25.03 16.91 3.24
C ASP A 49 26.25 16.46 2.44
N ASP A 50 27.41 16.35 3.08
CA ASP A 50 28.68 15.91 2.48
C ASP A 50 28.70 14.45 2.06
N ASP A 51 27.73 13.65 2.51
CA ASP A 51 27.56 12.25 2.08
C ASP A 51 27.00 12.14 0.65
N PHE A 52 26.58 13.28 0.06
CA PHE A 52 25.92 13.31 -1.25
C PHE A 52 26.64 14.25 -2.22
N THR A 53 26.59 13.92 -3.49
CA THR A 53 27.19 14.74 -4.57
C THR A 53 26.35 15.96 -4.94
N SER A 54 25.09 16.05 -4.49
CA SER A 54 24.19 17.18 -4.68
C SER A 54 23.06 17.18 -3.67
N VAL A 55 22.49 18.36 -3.42
CA VAL A 55 21.31 18.56 -2.57
C VAL A 55 20.15 17.68 -3.05
N GLU A 56 19.92 17.61 -4.35
CA GLU A 56 18.86 16.80 -4.93
C GLU A 56 19.04 15.30 -4.63
N LYS A 57 20.25 14.76 -4.69
CA LYS A 57 20.51 13.37 -4.29
C LYS A 57 20.24 13.10 -2.82
N HIS A 58 20.60 14.04 -1.95
CA HIS A 58 20.26 13.94 -0.53
C HIS A 58 18.75 13.95 -0.32
N ARG A 59 18.03 14.86 -0.99
CA ARG A 59 16.58 14.97 -0.96
C ARG A 59 15.90 13.66 -1.41
N GLN A 60 16.30 13.12 -2.55
CA GLN A 60 15.78 11.85 -3.09
C GLN A 60 16.07 10.67 -2.16
N TYR A 61 17.22 10.67 -1.51
CA TYR A 61 17.52 9.65 -0.52
C TYR A 61 16.56 9.70 0.69
N LEU A 62 16.29 10.88 1.26
CA LEU A 62 15.32 11.02 2.36
C LEU A 62 13.91 10.59 1.93
N ILE A 63 13.49 11.00 0.74
CA ILE A 63 12.20 10.59 0.15
C ILE A 63 12.14 9.07 0.02
N SER A 64 13.19 8.44 -0.52
CA SER A 64 13.25 6.99 -0.68
C SER A 64 13.15 6.21 0.64
N LEU A 65 13.73 6.73 1.72
CA LEU A 65 13.61 6.15 3.06
C LEU A 65 12.17 6.21 3.58
N ILE A 66 11.48 7.33 3.37
CA ILE A 66 10.07 7.51 3.76
C ILE A 66 9.19 6.53 2.98
N GLN A 67 9.38 6.46 1.66
CA GLN A 67 8.65 5.56 0.78
C GLN A 67 8.90 4.08 1.12
N ALA A 68 10.16 3.69 1.34
CA ALA A 68 10.50 2.32 1.75
C ALA A 68 9.84 1.94 3.08
N ARG A 69 9.79 2.87 4.04
CA ARG A 69 9.10 2.66 5.32
C ARG A 69 7.59 2.51 5.14
N ARG A 70 6.97 3.35 4.29
CA ARG A 70 5.54 3.28 3.98
C ARG A 70 5.22 1.95 3.29
N ARG A 71 5.93 1.61 2.20
CA ARG A 71 5.79 0.31 1.51
C ARG A 71 5.86 -0.86 2.48
N ARG A 72 6.85 -0.86 3.38
CA ARG A 72 6.99 -1.92 4.38
C ARG A 72 5.80 -2.02 5.35
N ARG A 73 5.15 -0.91 5.70
CA ARG A 73 3.97 -0.90 6.57
C ARG A 73 2.69 -1.30 5.86
N GLN A 74 2.58 -1.00 4.58
CA GLN A 74 1.37 -1.23 3.78
C GLN A 74 1.30 -2.62 3.18
N LYS A 75 2.43 -3.30 3.08
CA LYS A 75 2.48 -4.67 2.53
C LYS A 75 1.62 -5.62 3.35
N GLY A 76 0.74 -6.35 2.67
CA GLY A 76 -0.20 -7.29 3.29
C GLY A 76 -1.32 -6.65 4.11
N VAL A 77 -1.41 -5.32 4.16
CA VAL A 77 -2.52 -4.59 4.78
C VAL A 77 -3.55 -4.29 3.70
N VAL A 78 -4.81 -4.60 3.99
CA VAL A 78 -5.94 -4.27 3.12
C VAL A 78 -6.51 -2.92 3.54
N VAL A 79 -6.53 -1.97 2.63
CA VAL A 79 -6.97 -0.59 2.85
C VAL A 79 -8.29 -0.34 2.14
N ASP A 80 -9.19 0.43 2.74
CA ASP A 80 -10.40 0.89 2.06
C ASP A 80 -10.03 1.74 0.82
N PHE A 81 -10.67 1.47 -0.30
CA PHE A 81 -10.47 2.25 -1.51
C PHE A 81 -11.28 3.54 -1.44
N GLU A 82 -10.57 4.66 -1.48
CA GLU A 82 -11.17 5.99 -1.60
C GLU A 82 -10.78 6.60 -2.95
N SER A 83 -11.79 7.03 -3.73
CA SER A 83 -11.54 7.69 -5.02
C SER A 83 -10.78 9.01 -4.79
N GLY A 84 -9.64 9.17 -5.45
CA GLY A 84 -8.75 10.34 -5.29
C GLY A 84 -7.61 10.15 -4.29
N VAL A 85 -7.57 9.05 -3.53
CA VAL A 85 -6.46 8.68 -2.63
C VAL A 85 -5.85 7.36 -3.09
N PHE A 86 -5.51 7.26 -4.37
CA PHE A 86 -4.79 6.10 -4.87
C PHE A 86 -3.32 6.19 -4.44
N ASP A 87 -2.87 5.19 -3.68
CA ASP A 87 -1.48 5.04 -3.29
C ASP A 87 -0.88 3.85 -4.03
N SER A 88 0.02 4.13 -4.98
CA SER A 88 0.71 3.10 -5.76
C SER A 88 1.52 2.12 -4.92
N ASP A 89 1.84 2.47 -3.68
CA ASP A 89 2.58 1.62 -2.76
C ASP A 89 1.68 0.65 -1.96
N THR A 90 0.36 0.79 -2.02
CA THR A 90 -0.59 -0.12 -1.39
C THR A 90 -0.89 -1.29 -2.31
N GLU A 91 -0.65 -2.51 -1.84
CA GLU A 91 -0.85 -3.74 -2.62
C GLU A 91 -2.32 -4.19 -2.66
N PHE A 92 -3.07 -3.97 -1.57
CA PHE A 92 -4.44 -4.43 -1.45
C PHE A 92 -5.40 -3.32 -1.07
N PHE A 93 -6.42 -3.16 -1.91
CA PHE A 93 -7.56 -2.30 -1.63
C PHE A 93 -8.85 -3.12 -1.55
N LYS A 94 -9.82 -2.65 -0.79
CA LYS A 94 -11.17 -3.21 -0.77
C LYS A 94 -12.22 -2.13 -1.03
N ILE A 95 -13.27 -2.51 -1.73
CA ILE A 95 -14.50 -1.73 -1.89
C ILE A 95 -15.62 -2.48 -1.16
N GLY A 96 -16.27 -1.78 -0.24
CA GLY A 96 -17.34 -2.31 0.59
C GLY A 96 -16.90 -2.57 2.04
N LYS A 97 -17.87 -2.94 2.88
CA LYS A 97 -17.69 -3.16 4.32
C LYS A 97 -17.72 -4.64 4.71
N GLY A 98 -18.06 -5.50 3.77
CA GLY A 98 -18.19 -6.94 3.97
C GLY A 98 -16.86 -7.69 4.09
N SER A 99 -16.91 -9.00 4.01
CA SER A 99 -15.75 -9.88 4.06
C SER A 99 -14.97 -9.86 2.74
N LEU A 100 -13.66 -10.05 2.82
CA LEU A 100 -12.78 -10.14 1.63
C LEU A 100 -12.94 -11.43 0.81
N GLY A 101 -13.62 -12.44 1.34
CA GLY A 101 -13.63 -13.78 0.74
C GLY A 101 -12.29 -14.53 0.90
N GLY A 102 -12.30 -15.83 0.60
CA GLY A 102 -11.16 -16.73 0.85
C GLY A 102 -9.94 -16.44 -0.02
N LYS A 103 -10.15 -16.18 -1.32
CA LYS A 103 -9.05 -15.92 -2.27
C LYS A 103 -8.27 -14.65 -1.90
N ALA A 104 -8.96 -13.56 -1.64
CA ALA A 104 -8.32 -12.29 -1.27
C ALA A 104 -7.58 -12.38 0.06
N ARG A 105 -8.16 -13.05 1.07
CA ARG A 105 -7.48 -13.30 2.35
C ARG A 105 -6.22 -14.16 2.18
N GLY A 106 -6.30 -15.19 1.33
CA GLY A 106 -5.14 -16.03 1.00
C GLY A 106 -4.01 -15.24 0.34
N LEU A 107 -4.35 -14.39 -0.63
CA LEU A 107 -3.36 -13.56 -1.32
C LEU A 107 -2.71 -12.54 -0.36
N ALA A 108 -3.48 -11.85 0.47
CA ALA A 108 -2.97 -10.92 1.47
C ALA A 108 -2.08 -11.63 2.52
N PHE A 109 -2.45 -12.85 2.90
CA PHE A 109 -1.62 -13.69 3.78
C PHE A 109 -0.28 -14.04 3.13
N VAL A 110 -0.28 -14.48 1.86
CA VAL A 110 0.94 -14.81 1.12
C VAL A 110 1.83 -13.58 0.96
N SER A 111 1.27 -12.40 0.65
CA SER A 111 2.03 -11.14 0.61
C SER A 111 2.72 -10.86 1.94
N ASN A 112 2.02 -10.99 3.04
CA ASN A 112 2.60 -10.80 4.38
C ASN A 112 3.69 -11.85 4.70
N LEU A 113 3.48 -13.10 4.27
CA LEU A 113 4.43 -14.20 4.49
C LEU A 113 5.74 -13.96 3.72
N LEU A 114 5.67 -13.59 2.44
CA LEU A 114 6.85 -13.32 1.61
C LEU A 114 7.73 -12.22 2.19
N GLN A 115 7.14 -11.26 2.88
CA GLN A 115 7.91 -10.21 3.55
C GLN A 115 8.64 -10.67 4.80
N ARG A 116 8.05 -11.63 5.52
CA ARG A 116 8.61 -12.16 6.77
C ARG A 116 9.70 -13.18 6.53
N LEU A 117 9.77 -13.74 5.34
CA LEU A 117 10.70 -14.80 4.95
C LEU A 117 11.64 -14.35 3.82
N PRO A 118 12.57 -13.41 4.10
CA PRO A 118 13.52 -12.91 3.09
C PRO A 118 14.41 -14.02 2.50
N GLU A 119 14.58 -15.14 3.18
CA GLU A 119 15.27 -16.33 2.70
C GLU A 119 14.59 -16.97 1.49
N ILE A 120 13.30 -16.78 1.28
CA ILE A 120 12.60 -17.23 0.07
C ILE A 120 13.17 -16.52 -1.15
N HIS A 121 13.32 -15.20 -1.09
CA HIS A 121 13.92 -14.42 -2.18
C HIS A 121 15.36 -14.81 -2.46
N LYS A 122 16.15 -15.12 -1.41
CA LYS A 122 17.52 -15.59 -1.57
C LYS A 122 17.60 -16.97 -2.21
N LYS A 123 16.65 -17.86 -1.89
CA LYS A 123 16.61 -19.22 -2.45
C LYS A 123 16.25 -19.23 -3.94
N PHE A 124 15.54 -18.22 -4.41
CA PHE A 124 15.04 -18.09 -5.77
C PHE A 124 15.54 -16.78 -6.42
N GLU A 125 16.85 -16.53 -6.36
CA GLU A 125 17.48 -15.28 -6.84
C GLU A 125 17.22 -14.98 -8.32
N SER A 126 16.92 -15.98 -9.14
CA SER A 126 16.59 -15.83 -10.55
C SER A 126 15.10 -15.66 -10.85
N VAL A 127 14.25 -15.60 -9.80
CA VAL A 127 12.79 -15.51 -9.92
C VAL A 127 12.26 -14.35 -9.10
N ASP A 128 11.57 -13.43 -9.74
CA ASP A 128 10.83 -12.37 -9.07
C ASP A 128 9.46 -12.88 -8.59
N LEU A 129 9.29 -12.97 -7.28
CA LEU A 129 8.02 -13.31 -6.65
C LEU A 129 7.21 -12.03 -6.43
N LEU A 130 6.26 -11.79 -7.30
CA LEU A 130 5.41 -10.59 -7.27
C LEU A 130 3.97 -10.95 -6.93
N ILE A 131 3.37 -10.14 -6.06
CA ILE A 131 1.92 -10.14 -5.85
C ILE A 131 1.39 -8.89 -6.53
N PRO A 132 0.48 -9.01 -7.51
CA PRO A 132 -0.05 -7.86 -8.21
C PRO A 132 -0.88 -6.98 -7.26
N GLN A 133 -0.91 -5.69 -7.53
CA GLN A 133 -1.82 -4.78 -6.86
C GLN A 133 -3.26 -5.26 -7.07
N THR A 134 -3.99 -5.42 -5.98
CA THR A 134 -5.28 -6.12 -5.98
C THR A 134 -6.36 -5.23 -5.39
N LEU A 135 -7.44 -5.05 -6.13
CA LEU A 135 -8.68 -4.42 -5.67
C LEU A 135 -9.72 -5.52 -5.45
N VAL A 136 -10.27 -5.58 -4.25
CA VAL A 136 -11.24 -6.60 -3.83
C VAL A 136 -12.61 -5.97 -3.64
N ILE A 137 -13.61 -6.47 -4.35
CA ILE A 137 -15.02 -6.20 -4.03
C ILE A 137 -15.39 -7.15 -2.89
N THR A 138 -15.87 -6.60 -1.79
CA THR A 138 -16.25 -7.37 -0.60
C THR A 138 -17.58 -8.10 -0.79
N THR A 139 -17.89 -9.06 0.08
CA THR A 139 -19.09 -9.92 -0.05
C THR A 139 -20.39 -9.14 -0.12
N ASP A 140 -20.50 -8.02 0.58
CA ASP A 140 -21.66 -7.13 0.52
C ASP A 140 -21.89 -6.51 -0.88
N GLY A 141 -20.83 -6.29 -1.66
CA GLY A 141 -20.94 -5.86 -3.05
C GLY A 141 -21.60 -6.96 -3.92
N PHE A 142 -21.23 -8.22 -3.71
CA PHE A 142 -21.88 -9.34 -4.37
C PHE A 142 -23.33 -9.51 -3.90
N ASP A 143 -23.58 -9.39 -2.61
CA ASP A 143 -24.92 -9.48 -2.03
C ASP A 143 -25.84 -8.39 -2.59
N ALA A 144 -25.34 -7.15 -2.69
CA ALA A 144 -26.07 -6.04 -3.31
C ALA A 144 -26.39 -6.32 -4.79
N PHE A 145 -25.41 -6.77 -5.58
CA PHE A 145 -25.60 -7.12 -6.97
C PHE A 145 -26.70 -8.19 -7.15
N VAL A 146 -26.65 -9.25 -6.36
CA VAL A 146 -27.65 -10.35 -6.40
C VAL A 146 -29.04 -9.85 -5.99
N GLU A 147 -29.11 -8.93 -5.04
CA GLU A 147 -30.38 -8.39 -4.53
C GLU A 147 -31.00 -7.39 -5.50
N GLU A 148 -30.23 -6.43 -6.00
CA GLU A 148 -30.68 -5.41 -6.93
C GLU A 148 -31.17 -5.99 -8.27
N ASN A 149 -30.58 -7.10 -8.71
CA ASN A 149 -30.95 -7.79 -9.94
C ASN A 149 -31.89 -8.97 -9.72
N ASN A 150 -32.46 -9.14 -8.51
CA ASN A 150 -33.42 -10.20 -8.18
C ASN A 150 -32.92 -11.64 -8.44
N LEU A 151 -31.61 -11.87 -8.35
CA LEU A 151 -30.97 -13.15 -8.66
C LEU A 151 -31.06 -14.18 -7.51
N LYS A 152 -31.48 -13.76 -6.30
CA LYS A 152 -31.61 -14.65 -5.12
C LYS A 152 -32.54 -15.85 -5.37
N GLY A 153 -33.56 -15.68 -6.21
CA GLY A 153 -34.48 -16.73 -6.58
C GLY A 153 -33.81 -17.88 -7.35
N LEU A 154 -32.97 -17.54 -8.31
CA LEU A 154 -32.24 -18.49 -9.15
C LEU A 154 -31.31 -19.43 -8.36
N ALA A 155 -30.68 -18.93 -7.31
CA ALA A 155 -29.80 -19.72 -6.43
C ALA A 155 -30.55 -20.81 -5.63
N LYS A 156 -31.89 -20.77 -5.58
CA LYS A 156 -32.73 -21.70 -4.84
C LYS A 156 -33.50 -22.66 -5.77
N THR A 157 -33.32 -22.54 -7.08
CA THR A 157 -33.96 -23.39 -8.10
C THR A 157 -32.93 -24.33 -8.70
N ASP A 158 -33.42 -25.50 -9.20
CA ASP A 158 -32.60 -26.41 -10.00
C ASP A 158 -32.52 -25.94 -11.48
N ALA A 159 -32.34 -24.62 -11.66
CA ALA A 159 -32.23 -24.04 -12.99
C ALA A 159 -30.93 -24.53 -13.68
N PRO A 160 -30.98 -24.80 -14.99
CA PRO A 160 -29.79 -25.19 -15.75
C PRO A 160 -28.70 -24.11 -15.71
N ASP A 161 -27.43 -24.51 -15.70
CA ASP A 161 -26.27 -23.60 -15.66
C ASP A 161 -26.32 -22.49 -16.73
N LYS A 162 -26.89 -22.82 -17.92
CA LYS A 162 -27.05 -21.83 -19.00
C LYS A 162 -27.99 -20.70 -18.63
N GLU A 163 -29.10 -21.03 -17.98
CA GLU A 163 -30.10 -20.05 -17.55
C GLU A 163 -29.56 -19.15 -16.46
N ILE A 164 -28.84 -19.75 -15.49
CA ILE A 164 -28.15 -19.01 -14.44
C ILE A 164 -27.10 -18.04 -15.05
N ALA A 165 -26.28 -18.57 -15.96
CA ALA A 165 -25.23 -17.76 -16.61
C ALA A 165 -25.83 -16.62 -17.45
N GLU A 166 -26.96 -16.84 -18.12
CA GLU A 166 -27.63 -15.80 -18.90
C GLU A 166 -28.21 -14.71 -18.00
N ALA A 167 -28.88 -15.09 -16.92
CA ALA A 167 -29.41 -14.13 -15.95
C ALA A 167 -28.30 -13.24 -15.33
N PHE A 168 -27.15 -13.83 -15.01
CA PHE A 168 -25.98 -13.04 -14.49
C PHE A 168 -25.33 -12.15 -15.54
N ARG A 169 -25.47 -12.46 -16.84
CA ARG A 169 -24.95 -11.58 -17.91
C ARG A 169 -25.86 -10.41 -18.22
N GLN A 170 -27.16 -10.57 -17.96
CA GLN A 170 -28.18 -9.54 -18.21
C GLN A 170 -28.34 -8.56 -17.04
N ALA A 171 -27.80 -8.93 -15.88
CA ALA A 171 -27.75 -8.11 -14.67
C ALA A 171 -26.62 -7.07 -14.72
#